data_e4a0cec9f841a4934c9675d33fdcad37
#
_entry.id   e4a0cec9f841a4934c9675d33fdcad37
#
_cell.length_a   1.000
_cell.length_b   1.000
_cell.length_c   1.000
_cell.angle_alpha   90.00
_cell.angle_beta   90.00
_cell.angle_gamma   90.00
#
_symmetry.space_group_name_H-M   'P 1'
#
loop_
_entity.id
_entity.type
_entity.pdbx_description
1 polymer ?
#
loop_
_entity_poly.entity_id
_entity_poly.type
_entity_poly.pdbx_seq_one_letter_code
_entity_poly.pdbx_strand_id
1 'polypeptide(L)'
;MRILGIETSCDETGVAIYDEEKGLIANQLHTQIALHADYGGVVPELASRDHIRKLAPLLQAALQEANLIAKDIDGVAYTCGPGLVGALLVGSTVARSLAYAWNVPAIGVHHMEGHLLAPMLEENPPHFPFVALLVSGGHTQLVRVDGVGRYELLGESIDDAAGEAFDKTAKLLGLDYPGGAALARLALKGTPNRFAFPRPMTDRPGLDFSFSGLKTFAANTLHQVMQDEGELTEQSKADIAYAFQEAVVDTLAIKCKRALKQTGLKRLVIAGGVSANKQLRQTLAELMQQFGGEVFYPQPQFCTDNGAMIAYAGFLRLKQGQQQDLAIEVRPRWAMTELTAV
;
A
#
# COMPACT_ATOMS: atom_id res chain seq x y z
N MET A 1 -22.27 14.10 -5.72
CA MET A 1 -21.00 14.73 -5.26
C MET A 1 -19.86 14.10 -6.01
N ARG A 2 -18.98 14.92 -6.63
CA ARG A 2 -17.80 14.47 -7.41
C ARG A 2 -16.54 14.99 -6.77
N ILE A 3 -15.65 14.08 -6.42
CA ILE A 3 -14.40 14.41 -5.73
C ILE A 3 -13.22 14.08 -6.62
N LEU A 4 -12.35 15.08 -6.82
CA LEU A 4 -11.04 14.92 -7.43
C LEU A 4 -10.06 14.43 -6.36
N GLY A 5 -9.41 13.31 -6.57
CA GLY A 5 -8.37 12.76 -5.69
C GLY A 5 -6.99 12.91 -6.30
N ILE A 6 -6.03 13.35 -5.51
CA ILE A 6 -4.63 13.54 -5.90
C ILE A 6 -3.73 12.76 -4.95
N GLU A 7 -2.94 11.82 -5.51
CA GLU A 7 -1.93 11.03 -4.82
C GLU A 7 -0.53 11.41 -5.32
N THR A 8 0.35 11.78 -4.38
CA THR A 8 1.77 12.09 -4.67
C THR A 8 2.69 11.76 -3.50
N SER A 9 2.34 10.83 -2.64
CA SER A 9 3.10 10.61 -1.39
C SER A 9 4.49 10.01 -1.56
N CYS A 10 4.74 9.29 -2.67
CA CYS A 10 6.01 8.58 -2.91
C CYS A 10 6.46 8.71 -4.36
N ASP A 11 6.34 7.67 -5.17
CA ASP A 11 6.84 7.59 -6.54
C ASP A 11 5.74 7.33 -7.59
N GLU A 12 4.48 7.33 -7.20
CA GLU A 12 3.32 7.34 -8.09
C GLU A 12 2.65 8.72 -8.07
N THR A 13 2.31 9.23 -9.26
CA THR A 13 1.43 10.39 -9.41
C THR A 13 0.05 9.90 -9.85
N GLY A 14 -0.93 9.96 -8.96
CA GLY A 14 -2.29 9.51 -9.24
C GLY A 14 -3.28 10.66 -9.24
N VAL A 15 -4.19 10.68 -10.22
CA VAL A 15 -5.33 11.60 -10.28
C VAL A 15 -6.57 10.82 -10.66
N ALA A 16 -7.62 10.91 -9.84
CA ALA A 16 -8.86 10.21 -10.10
C ALA A 16 -10.08 11.07 -9.77
N ILE A 17 -11.23 10.71 -10.32
CA ILE A 17 -12.51 11.36 -10.03
C ILE A 17 -13.49 10.28 -9.58
N TYR A 18 -14.01 10.45 -8.38
CA TYR A 18 -15.07 9.62 -7.80
C TYR A 18 -16.39 10.37 -7.80
N ASP A 19 -17.43 9.77 -8.36
CA ASP A 19 -18.80 10.27 -8.39
C ASP A 19 -19.67 9.42 -7.45
N GLU A 20 -20.43 10.06 -6.58
CA GLU A 20 -21.29 9.39 -5.59
C GLU A 20 -22.28 8.38 -6.20
N GLU A 21 -22.79 8.68 -7.39
CA GLU A 21 -23.81 7.84 -8.05
C GLU A 21 -23.19 6.81 -9.00
N LYS A 22 -22.08 7.17 -9.66
CA LYS A 22 -21.46 6.37 -10.73
C LYS A 22 -20.22 5.60 -10.29
N GLY A 23 -19.72 5.86 -9.06
CA GLY A 23 -18.46 5.31 -8.58
C GLY A 23 -17.25 6.01 -9.19
N LEU A 24 -16.20 5.26 -9.44
CA LEU A 24 -14.97 5.76 -10.07
C LEU A 24 -15.19 6.02 -11.56
N ILE A 25 -15.05 7.27 -11.99
CA ILE A 25 -15.33 7.70 -13.36
C ILE A 25 -14.09 8.15 -14.15
N ALA A 26 -12.95 8.34 -13.47
CA ALA A 26 -11.65 8.52 -14.09
C ALA A 26 -10.54 8.08 -13.13
N ASN A 27 -9.49 7.45 -13.67
CA ASN A 27 -8.33 7.04 -12.88
C ASN A 27 -7.05 7.08 -13.71
N GLN A 28 -6.26 8.12 -13.55
CA GLN A 28 -5.00 8.35 -14.24
C GLN A 28 -3.83 8.11 -13.30
N LEU A 29 -2.84 7.34 -13.76
CA LEU A 29 -1.67 6.98 -12.98
C LEU A 29 -0.41 7.12 -13.81
N HIS A 30 0.62 7.73 -13.22
CA HIS A 30 1.99 7.72 -13.73
C HIS A 30 2.92 7.16 -12.66
N THR A 31 3.69 6.15 -13.01
CA THR A 31 4.71 5.57 -12.11
C THR A 31 6.10 6.07 -12.47
N GLN A 32 6.91 6.31 -11.45
CA GLN A 32 8.30 6.76 -11.59
C GLN A 32 9.30 5.59 -11.45
N ILE A 33 8.85 4.33 -11.51
CA ILE A 33 9.69 3.14 -11.36
C ILE A 33 10.93 3.22 -12.27
N ALA A 34 10.74 3.57 -13.54
CA ALA A 34 11.86 3.67 -14.50
C ALA A 34 12.87 4.77 -14.11
N LEU A 35 12.39 5.89 -13.53
CA LEU A 35 13.25 6.98 -13.06
C LEU A 35 14.12 6.55 -11.88
N HIS A 36 13.59 5.71 -11.00
CA HIS A 36 14.26 5.30 -9.76
C HIS A 36 15.05 3.99 -9.90
N ALA A 37 14.84 3.23 -10.98
CA ALA A 37 15.50 1.95 -11.20
C ALA A 37 17.04 2.07 -11.22
N ASP A 38 17.58 3.11 -11.85
CA ASP A 38 19.03 3.36 -11.93
C ASP A 38 19.67 3.63 -10.56
N TYR A 39 18.87 4.06 -9.58
CA TYR A 39 19.31 4.34 -8.21
C TYR A 39 19.05 3.17 -7.26
N GLY A 40 18.32 2.15 -7.71
CA GLY A 40 17.95 1.00 -6.92
C GLY A 40 16.99 1.29 -5.76
N GLY A 41 16.17 2.35 -5.90
CA GLY A 41 15.16 2.79 -4.94
C GLY A 41 14.80 4.26 -5.12
N VAL A 42 13.75 4.70 -4.43
CA VAL A 42 13.20 6.05 -4.58
C VAL A 42 14.17 7.13 -4.12
N VAL A 43 14.39 8.13 -4.97
CA VAL A 43 15.15 9.36 -4.66
C VAL A 43 14.16 10.50 -4.45
N PRO A 44 13.96 10.98 -3.20
CA PRO A 44 12.87 11.89 -2.84
C PRO A 44 12.82 13.20 -3.64
N GLU A 45 13.98 13.77 -3.97
CA GLU A 45 14.04 15.00 -4.75
C GLU A 45 13.61 14.79 -6.20
N LEU A 46 14.02 13.68 -6.82
CA LEU A 46 13.60 13.32 -8.17
C LEU A 46 12.10 13.05 -8.22
N ALA A 47 11.57 12.35 -7.22
CA ALA A 47 10.15 12.09 -7.09
C ALA A 47 9.35 13.41 -7.08
N SER A 48 9.73 14.35 -6.23
CA SER A 48 9.05 15.65 -6.12
C SER A 48 9.07 16.43 -7.43
N ARG A 49 10.19 16.43 -8.14
CA ARG A 49 10.33 17.12 -9.45
C ARG A 49 9.47 16.48 -10.54
N ASP A 50 9.37 15.16 -10.54
CA ASP A 50 8.56 14.48 -11.54
C ASP A 50 7.06 14.66 -11.29
N HIS A 51 6.61 14.65 -10.02
CA HIS A 51 5.22 15.00 -9.68
C HIS A 51 4.80 16.37 -10.26
N ILE A 52 5.67 17.39 -10.15
CA ILE A 52 5.39 18.72 -10.71
C ILE A 52 5.15 18.64 -12.23
N ARG A 53 5.89 17.80 -12.94
CA ARG A 53 5.77 17.65 -14.40
C ARG A 53 4.53 16.87 -14.80
N LYS A 54 4.11 15.90 -14.00
CA LYS A 54 3.09 14.90 -14.36
C LYS A 54 1.70 15.29 -13.91
N LEU A 55 1.56 16.04 -12.82
CA LEU A 55 0.29 16.27 -12.18
C LEU A 55 -0.70 17.03 -13.07
N ALA A 56 -0.28 18.10 -13.72
CA ALA A 56 -1.17 18.89 -14.59
C ALA A 56 -1.65 18.10 -15.84
N PRO A 57 -0.79 17.37 -16.58
CA PRO A 57 -1.24 16.49 -17.66
C PRO A 57 -2.23 15.41 -17.20
N LEU A 58 -1.97 14.77 -16.05
CA LEU A 58 -2.86 13.73 -15.51
C LEU A 58 -4.22 14.31 -15.09
N LEU A 59 -4.24 15.51 -14.51
CA LEU A 59 -5.46 16.22 -14.17
C LEU A 59 -6.32 16.50 -15.43
N GLN A 60 -5.70 16.98 -16.49
CA GLN A 60 -6.39 17.20 -17.76
C GLN A 60 -6.93 15.91 -18.34
N ALA A 61 -6.13 14.84 -18.32
CA ALA A 61 -6.54 13.53 -18.80
C ALA A 61 -7.73 12.97 -17.99
N ALA A 62 -7.72 13.10 -16.66
CA ALA A 62 -8.82 12.64 -15.80
C ALA A 62 -10.12 13.41 -16.08
N LEU A 63 -10.07 14.72 -16.23
CA LEU A 63 -11.24 15.52 -16.60
C LEU A 63 -11.78 15.14 -18.00
N GLN A 64 -10.89 14.92 -18.97
CA GLN A 64 -11.26 14.46 -20.32
C GLN A 64 -11.90 13.06 -20.31
N GLU A 65 -11.31 12.10 -19.59
CA GLU A 65 -11.86 10.75 -19.44
C GLU A 65 -13.27 10.77 -18.85
N ALA A 66 -13.48 11.58 -17.81
CA ALA A 66 -14.78 11.73 -17.18
C ALA A 66 -15.76 12.60 -18.00
N ASN A 67 -15.31 13.27 -19.08
CA ASN A 67 -16.05 14.28 -19.82
C ASN A 67 -16.62 15.40 -18.91
N LEU A 68 -15.76 15.91 -18.03
CA LEU A 68 -16.07 16.94 -17.05
C LEU A 68 -15.18 18.18 -17.22
N ILE A 69 -15.65 19.30 -16.66
CA ILE A 69 -14.90 20.54 -16.52
C ILE A 69 -14.78 20.91 -15.03
N ALA A 70 -13.97 21.90 -14.72
CA ALA A 70 -13.73 22.36 -13.35
C ALA A 70 -14.99 22.62 -12.51
N LYS A 71 -16.06 23.13 -13.14
CA LYS A 71 -17.34 23.45 -12.49
C LYS A 71 -18.14 22.22 -12.05
N ASP A 72 -17.80 21.05 -12.56
CA ASP A 72 -18.50 19.80 -12.27
C ASP A 72 -17.89 19.08 -11.05
N ILE A 73 -16.80 19.61 -10.51
CA ILE A 73 -16.10 19.07 -9.32
C ILE A 73 -16.61 19.76 -8.06
N ASP A 74 -17.03 18.99 -7.07
CA ASP A 74 -17.60 19.45 -5.81
C ASP A 74 -16.59 19.53 -4.66
N GLY A 75 -15.41 18.93 -4.80
CA GLY A 75 -14.35 18.94 -3.79
C GLY A 75 -13.05 18.32 -4.26
N VAL A 76 -11.96 18.64 -3.58
CA VAL A 76 -10.62 18.13 -3.87
C VAL A 76 -10.07 17.42 -2.65
N ALA A 77 -9.69 16.16 -2.82
CA ALA A 77 -8.98 15.36 -1.83
C ALA A 77 -7.52 15.16 -2.26
N TYR A 78 -6.59 15.17 -1.33
CA TYR A 78 -5.18 14.96 -1.63
C TYR A 78 -4.49 14.25 -0.50
N THR A 79 -3.41 13.52 -0.79
CA THR A 79 -2.62 12.88 0.25
C THR A 79 -1.83 13.93 1.03
N CYS A 80 -2.16 14.03 2.32
CA CYS A 80 -1.54 14.94 3.27
C CYS A 80 -0.38 14.28 4.04
N GLY A 81 -0.36 12.96 4.09
CA GLY A 81 0.63 12.14 4.77
C GLY A 81 0.09 10.74 5.14
N PRO A 82 0.95 9.84 5.65
CA PRO A 82 2.41 9.94 5.63
C PRO A 82 3.01 9.84 4.22
N GLY A 83 4.31 10.22 4.07
CA GLY A 83 5.01 10.16 2.80
C GLY A 83 6.25 11.06 2.72
N LEU A 84 6.81 11.18 1.53
CA LEU A 84 7.95 12.03 1.27
C LEU A 84 7.54 13.51 1.30
N VAL A 85 8.15 14.31 2.16
CA VAL A 85 7.73 15.70 2.42
C VAL A 85 7.62 16.55 1.16
N GLY A 86 8.60 16.48 0.26
CA GLY A 86 8.60 17.24 -0.99
C GLY A 86 7.50 16.81 -1.95
N ALA A 87 7.26 15.51 -2.05
CA ALA A 87 6.21 14.90 -2.88
C ALA A 87 4.82 15.29 -2.34
N LEU A 88 4.58 15.16 -1.03
CA LEU A 88 3.35 15.61 -0.37
C LEU A 88 3.08 17.10 -0.58
N LEU A 89 4.12 17.95 -0.50
CA LEU A 89 3.97 19.39 -0.73
C LEU A 89 3.53 19.71 -2.16
N VAL A 90 3.97 18.96 -3.16
CA VAL A 90 3.54 19.16 -4.55
C VAL A 90 2.04 18.90 -4.68
N GLY A 91 1.58 17.72 -4.24
CA GLY A 91 0.17 17.34 -4.33
C GLY A 91 -0.74 18.29 -3.55
N SER A 92 -0.39 18.59 -2.31
CA SER A 92 -1.18 19.48 -1.44
C SER A 92 -1.24 20.91 -1.97
N THR A 93 -0.14 21.44 -2.51
CA THR A 93 -0.12 22.79 -3.09
C THR A 93 -1.04 22.87 -4.31
N VAL A 94 -0.94 21.92 -5.24
CA VAL A 94 -1.81 21.88 -6.42
C VAL A 94 -3.27 21.70 -6.01
N ALA A 95 -3.56 20.73 -5.14
CA ALA A 95 -4.93 20.46 -4.68
C ALA A 95 -5.59 21.70 -4.05
N ARG A 96 -4.86 22.38 -3.17
CA ARG A 96 -5.34 23.60 -2.51
C ARG A 96 -5.53 24.76 -3.48
N SER A 97 -4.62 24.91 -4.44
CA SER A 97 -4.74 25.94 -5.50
C SER A 97 -5.97 25.69 -6.37
N LEU A 98 -6.23 24.44 -6.74
CA LEU A 98 -7.44 24.07 -7.51
C LEU A 98 -8.71 24.32 -6.70
N ALA A 99 -8.75 23.88 -5.45
CA ALA A 99 -9.89 24.09 -4.58
C ALA A 99 -10.22 25.59 -4.40
N TYR A 100 -9.19 26.41 -4.21
CA TYR A 100 -9.35 27.85 -4.14
C TYR A 100 -9.89 28.44 -5.46
N ALA A 101 -9.28 28.07 -6.59
CA ALA A 101 -9.67 28.60 -7.90
C ALA A 101 -11.08 28.16 -8.33
N TRP A 102 -11.50 26.95 -7.92
CA TRP A 102 -12.81 26.39 -8.25
C TRP A 102 -13.88 26.72 -7.20
N ASN A 103 -13.48 27.34 -6.11
CA ASN A 103 -14.34 27.67 -4.97
C ASN A 103 -15.07 26.43 -4.39
N VAL A 104 -14.31 25.35 -4.17
CA VAL A 104 -14.79 24.09 -3.60
C VAL A 104 -13.97 23.72 -2.34
N PRO A 105 -14.51 22.91 -1.42
CA PRO A 105 -13.78 22.45 -0.27
C PRO A 105 -12.60 21.56 -0.65
N ALA A 106 -11.56 21.56 0.19
CA ALA A 106 -10.44 20.64 0.09
C ALA A 106 -10.22 19.87 1.39
N ILE A 107 -9.72 18.63 1.27
CA ILE A 107 -9.39 17.79 2.42
C ILE A 107 -8.10 17.01 2.22
N GLY A 108 -7.21 17.06 3.23
CA GLY A 108 -6.06 16.19 3.32
C GLY A 108 -6.44 14.80 3.83
N VAL A 109 -6.10 13.78 3.05
CA VAL A 109 -6.38 12.37 3.34
C VAL A 109 -5.11 11.70 3.87
N HIS A 110 -5.28 10.78 4.81
CA HIS A 110 -4.20 9.92 5.27
C HIS A 110 -3.96 8.82 4.24
N HIS A 111 -2.73 8.69 3.75
CA HIS A 111 -2.34 7.74 2.71
C HIS A 111 -2.77 6.30 3.02
N MET A 112 -2.48 5.83 4.25
CA MET A 112 -2.84 4.46 4.67
C MET A 112 -4.35 4.27 4.84
N GLU A 113 -5.12 5.33 5.13
CA GLU A 113 -6.58 5.27 5.09
C GLU A 113 -7.09 5.08 3.67
N GLY A 114 -6.46 5.74 2.69
CA GLY A 114 -6.75 5.49 1.28
C GLY A 114 -6.60 4.00 0.92
N HIS A 115 -5.47 3.40 1.25
CA HIS A 115 -5.26 1.96 1.05
C HIS A 115 -6.27 1.09 1.79
N LEU A 116 -6.56 1.43 3.05
CA LEU A 116 -7.50 0.70 3.89
C LEU A 116 -8.91 0.65 3.27
N LEU A 117 -9.31 1.75 2.65
CA LEU A 117 -10.64 1.91 2.06
C LEU A 117 -10.69 1.53 0.56
N ALA A 118 -9.55 1.28 -0.09
CA ALA A 118 -9.52 0.87 -1.50
C ALA A 118 -10.40 -0.36 -1.82
N PRO A 119 -10.50 -1.41 -0.99
CA PRO A 119 -11.42 -2.52 -1.21
C PRO A 119 -12.90 -2.14 -1.18
N MET A 120 -13.25 -0.96 -0.67
CA MET A 120 -14.62 -0.43 -0.73
C MET A 120 -15.03 0.03 -2.14
N LEU A 121 -14.07 0.15 -3.08
CA LEU A 121 -14.32 0.47 -4.50
C LEU A 121 -14.73 -0.76 -5.31
N GLU A 122 -14.69 -1.96 -4.72
CA GLU A 122 -15.05 -3.21 -5.38
C GLU A 122 -16.58 -3.39 -5.43
N GLU A 123 -17.05 -4.24 -6.35
CA GLU A 123 -18.49 -4.57 -6.48
C GLU A 123 -19.07 -5.19 -5.19
N ASN A 124 -18.26 -5.98 -4.48
CA ASN A 124 -18.63 -6.60 -3.22
C ASN A 124 -17.72 -6.07 -2.10
N PRO A 125 -17.99 -4.88 -1.57
CA PRO A 125 -17.13 -4.27 -0.55
C PRO A 125 -17.25 -4.96 0.81
N PRO A 126 -16.19 -4.96 1.63
CA PRO A 126 -16.29 -5.44 3.00
C PRO A 126 -17.21 -4.54 3.84
N HIS A 127 -17.93 -5.14 4.79
CA HIS A 127 -18.70 -4.39 5.78
C HIS A 127 -17.92 -4.26 7.09
N PHE A 128 -18.05 -3.11 7.76
CA PHE A 128 -17.50 -2.90 9.10
C PHE A 128 -18.23 -3.75 10.16
N PRO A 129 -17.58 -4.18 11.24
CA PRO A 129 -16.14 -4.09 11.48
C PRO A 129 -15.37 -5.21 10.78
N PHE A 130 -14.06 -4.98 10.56
CA PHE A 130 -13.14 -6.00 10.03
C PHE A 130 -11.71 -5.81 10.57
N VAL A 131 -10.87 -6.84 10.43
CA VAL A 131 -9.42 -6.74 10.61
C VAL A 131 -8.79 -6.40 9.26
N ALA A 132 -7.89 -5.44 9.21
CA ALA A 132 -7.11 -5.12 8.03
C ALA A 132 -5.64 -5.48 8.21
N LEU A 133 -5.04 -6.11 7.19
CA LEU A 133 -3.62 -6.21 6.98
C LEU A 133 -3.21 -5.16 5.95
N LEU A 134 -2.61 -4.07 6.42
CA LEU A 134 -1.97 -3.07 5.57
C LEU A 134 -0.52 -3.48 5.34
N VAL A 135 -0.16 -3.80 4.10
CA VAL A 135 1.15 -4.35 3.76
C VAL A 135 1.68 -3.73 2.48
N SER A 136 2.65 -2.83 2.61
CA SER A 136 3.25 -2.04 1.52
C SER A 136 4.78 -2.04 1.60
N GLY A 137 5.42 -1.25 0.74
CA GLY A 137 6.86 -1.00 0.80
C GLY A 137 7.31 -0.37 2.11
N GLY A 138 6.52 0.55 2.67
CA GLY A 138 6.89 1.30 3.87
C GLY A 138 6.15 0.90 5.15
N HIS A 139 5.07 0.12 5.06
CA HIS A 139 4.23 -0.20 6.22
C HIS A 139 3.83 -1.68 6.26
N THR A 140 3.78 -2.23 7.48
CA THR A 140 3.15 -3.52 7.77
C THR A 140 2.43 -3.40 9.08
N GLN A 141 1.09 -3.35 9.03
CA GLN A 141 0.24 -3.10 10.18
C GLN A 141 -0.99 -4.01 10.16
N LEU A 142 -1.41 -4.45 11.35
CA LEU A 142 -2.71 -5.05 11.61
C LEU A 142 -3.58 -4.02 12.32
N VAL A 143 -4.74 -3.75 11.76
CA VAL A 143 -5.65 -2.72 12.24
C VAL A 143 -7.05 -3.30 12.39
N ARG A 144 -7.70 -3.05 13.51
CA ARG A 144 -9.13 -3.24 13.65
C ARG A 144 -9.84 -1.99 13.14
N VAL A 145 -10.84 -2.19 12.31
CA VAL A 145 -11.57 -1.13 11.63
C VAL A 145 -13.04 -1.24 11.99
N ASP A 146 -13.51 -0.34 12.84
CA ASP A 146 -14.92 -0.28 13.27
C ASP A 146 -15.75 0.67 12.40
N GLY A 147 -15.11 1.50 11.60
CA GLY A 147 -15.71 2.47 10.68
C GLY A 147 -14.65 3.43 10.15
N VAL A 148 -15.03 4.34 9.26
CA VAL A 148 -14.10 5.35 8.72
C VAL A 148 -13.61 6.25 9.85
N GLY A 149 -12.29 6.41 9.98
CA GLY A 149 -11.67 7.17 11.07
C GLY A 149 -11.72 6.50 12.45
N ARG A 150 -12.23 5.26 12.56
CA ARG A 150 -12.25 4.47 13.81
C ARG A 150 -11.36 3.26 13.69
N TYR A 151 -10.08 3.48 13.97
CA TYR A 151 -9.00 2.53 13.77
C TYR A 151 -8.27 2.22 15.08
N GLU A 152 -8.09 0.94 15.35
CA GLU A 152 -7.29 0.45 16.46
C GLU A 152 -6.09 -0.31 15.89
N LEU A 153 -4.88 0.16 16.18
CA LEU A 153 -3.65 -0.53 15.79
C LEU A 153 -3.49 -1.76 16.69
N LEU A 154 -3.54 -2.95 16.10
CA LEU A 154 -3.39 -4.22 16.81
C LEU A 154 -1.93 -4.68 16.88
N GLY A 155 -1.12 -4.34 15.90
CA GLY A 155 0.30 -4.62 15.82
C GLY A 155 0.89 -4.07 14.53
N GLU A 156 2.21 -3.86 14.54
CA GLU A 156 2.95 -3.33 13.39
C GLU A 156 4.36 -3.90 13.31
N SER A 157 5.06 -3.66 12.21
CA SER A 157 6.47 -4.03 12.12
C SER A 157 7.32 -3.11 12.98
N ILE A 158 8.17 -3.71 13.81
CA ILE A 158 9.10 -2.97 14.70
C ILE A 158 10.42 -2.59 14.01
N ASP A 159 10.60 -3.06 12.77
CA ASP A 159 11.79 -2.81 11.96
C ASP A 159 11.41 -2.63 10.48
N ASP A 160 11.93 -3.42 9.54
CA ASP A 160 11.59 -3.31 8.12
C ASP A 160 10.11 -3.65 7.88
N ALA A 161 9.46 -2.95 6.96
CA ALA A 161 8.19 -3.40 6.41
C ALA A 161 8.38 -4.65 5.53
N ALA A 162 7.32 -5.45 5.36
CA ALA A 162 7.41 -6.66 4.54
C ALA A 162 7.84 -6.36 3.10
N GLY A 163 7.28 -5.32 2.46
CA GLY A 163 7.67 -4.92 1.11
C GLY A 163 9.14 -4.48 1.02
N GLU A 164 9.61 -3.70 2.00
CA GLU A 164 11.02 -3.31 2.10
C GLU A 164 11.94 -4.54 2.24
N ALA A 165 11.53 -5.54 3.02
CA ALA A 165 12.28 -6.80 3.15
C ALA A 165 12.33 -7.58 1.82
N PHE A 166 11.23 -7.58 1.05
CA PHE A 166 11.21 -8.12 -0.32
C PHE A 166 12.21 -7.40 -1.23
N ASP A 167 12.19 -6.07 -1.27
CA ASP A 167 13.07 -5.28 -2.14
C ASP A 167 14.54 -5.44 -1.76
N LYS A 168 14.85 -5.40 -0.47
CA LYS A 168 16.22 -5.63 0.03
C LYS A 168 16.74 -7.02 -0.30
N THR A 169 15.89 -8.05 -0.21
CA THR A 169 16.27 -9.44 -0.53
C THR A 169 16.39 -9.64 -2.04
N ALA A 170 15.50 -9.03 -2.83
CA ALA A 170 15.62 -9.05 -4.29
C ALA A 170 16.95 -8.44 -4.76
N LYS A 171 17.34 -7.30 -4.17
CA LYS A 171 18.63 -6.67 -4.44
C LYS A 171 19.83 -7.57 -4.11
N LEU A 172 19.77 -8.33 -2.99
CA LEU A 172 20.79 -9.31 -2.65
C LEU A 172 20.91 -10.43 -3.69
N LEU A 173 19.79 -10.82 -4.31
CA LEU A 173 19.75 -11.84 -5.37
C LEU A 173 20.10 -11.29 -6.76
N GLY A 174 20.41 -9.99 -6.88
CA GLY A 174 20.72 -9.33 -8.13
C GLY A 174 19.51 -9.15 -9.05
N LEU A 175 18.31 -9.00 -8.49
CA LEU A 175 17.06 -8.77 -9.22
C LEU A 175 16.82 -7.26 -9.42
N ASP A 176 16.10 -6.93 -10.49
CA ASP A 176 15.74 -5.57 -10.85
C ASP A 176 14.71 -4.94 -9.87
N TYR A 177 14.68 -3.63 -9.84
CA TYR A 177 13.67 -2.83 -9.14
C TYR A 177 12.37 -2.67 -9.97
N PRO A 178 11.16 -2.77 -9.40
CA PRO A 178 10.86 -3.08 -8.00
C PRO A 178 11.05 -4.57 -7.67
N GLY A 179 11.80 -4.80 -6.59
CA GLY A 179 12.31 -6.13 -6.24
C GLY A 179 11.23 -7.12 -5.81
N GLY A 180 10.17 -6.66 -5.14
CA GLY A 180 9.12 -7.54 -4.60
C GLY A 180 8.44 -8.37 -5.69
N ALA A 181 8.06 -7.75 -6.81
CA ALA A 181 7.45 -8.46 -7.93
C ALA A 181 8.44 -9.38 -8.66
N ALA A 182 9.71 -8.96 -8.77
CA ALA A 182 10.76 -9.77 -9.39
C ALA A 182 11.06 -11.01 -8.55
N LEU A 183 11.20 -10.86 -7.22
CA LEU A 183 11.41 -11.95 -6.28
C LEU A 183 10.24 -12.93 -6.29
N ALA A 184 8.99 -12.44 -6.26
CA ALA A 184 7.82 -13.29 -6.31
C ALA A 184 7.73 -14.12 -7.60
N ARG A 185 8.13 -13.57 -8.75
CA ARG A 185 8.22 -14.33 -10.01
C ARG A 185 9.32 -15.38 -9.96
N LEU A 186 10.48 -15.04 -9.40
CA LEU A 186 11.59 -15.99 -9.26
C LEU A 186 11.23 -17.14 -8.30
N ALA A 187 10.56 -16.86 -7.20
CA ALA A 187 10.10 -17.82 -6.22
C ALA A 187 9.21 -18.93 -6.83
N LEU A 188 8.47 -18.65 -7.91
CA LEU A 188 7.67 -19.67 -8.62
C LEU A 188 8.51 -20.82 -9.20
N LYS A 189 9.81 -20.60 -9.41
CA LYS A 189 10.74 -21.60 -9.93
C LYS A 189 11.52 -22.31 -8.82
N GLY A 190 11.31 -21.89 -7.57
CA GLY A 190 12.03 -22.44 -6.42
C GLY A 190 11.53 -23.80 -6.01
N THR A 191 12.43 -24.60 -5.43
CA THR A 191 12.16 -25.93 -4.89
C THR A 191 11.68 -25.80 -3.43
N PRO A 192 10.50 -26.29 -3.09
CA PRO A 192 10.02 -26.30 -1.71
C PRO A 192 10.97 -27.04 -0.77
N ASN A 193 11.06 -26.58 0.48
CA ASN A 193 11.82 -27.23 1.58
C ASN A 193 13.33 -27.36 1.36
N ARG A 194 13.95 -26.70 0.36
CA ARG A 194 15.40 -26.68 0.23
C ARG A 194 16.06 -25.88 1.36
N PHE A 195 15.47 -24.74 1.71
CA PHE A 195 15.93 -23.89 2.81
C PHE A 195 14.78 -23.65 3.81
N ALA A 196 15.11 -23.71 5.10
CA ALA A 196 14.17 -23.44 6.19
C ALA A 196 14.43 -22.05 6.76
N PHE A 197 13.68 -21.04 6.29
CA PHE A 197 13.76 -19.69 6.82
C PHE A 197 12.97 -19.56 8.14
N PRO A 198 13.40 -18.74 9.09
CA PRO A 198 12.65 -18.50 10.31
C PRO A 198 11.34 -17.73 10.02
N ARG A 199 10.34 -17.87 10.91
CA ARG A 199 9.12 -17.07 10.95
C ARG A 199 9.21 -16.14 12.16
N PRO A 200 9.77 -14.92 11.99
CA PRO A 200 10.11 -14.07 13.14
C PRO A 200 8.89 -13.74 14.00
N MET A 201 9.09 -13.65 15.30
CA MET A 201 8.08 -13.27 16.31
C MET A 201 6.81 -14.13 16.34
N THR A 202 6.79 -15.28 15.66
CA THR A 202 5.63 -16.19 15.71
C THR A 202 5.69 -17.15 16.89
N ASP A 203 6.83 -17.29 17.55
CA ASP A 203 7.10 -18.10 18.73
C ASP A 203 6.64 -17.45 20.06
N ARG A 204 6.28 -16.19 20.01
CA ARG A 204 5.88 -15.37 21.18
C ARG A 204 4.48 -14.76 21.00
N PRO A 205 3.83 -14.35 22.10
CA PRO A 205 2.55 -13.65 22.02
C PRO A 205 2.68 -12.29 21.35
N GLY A 206 1.53 -11.67 21.00
CA GLY A 206 1.44 -10.36 20.37
C GLY A 206 1.32 -10.42 18.84
N LEU A 207 1.07 -9.27 18.26
CA LEU A 207 0.71 -9.10 16.86
C LEU A 207 1.76 -8.33 16.05
N ASP A 208 2.83 -7.86 16.69
CA ASP A 208 3.92 -7.17 16.01
C ASP A 208 4.71 -8.09 15.10
N PHE A 209 5.31 -7.50 14.09
CA PHE A 209 6.14 -8.16 13.09
C PHE A 209 7.61 -7.74 13.19
N SER A 210 8.47 -8.52 12.55
CA SER A 210 9.86 -8.17 12.29
C SER A 210 10.31 -8.88 11.01
N PHE A 211 10.94 -8.16 10.10
CA PHE A 211 11.39 -8.71 8.83
C PHE A 211 12.87 -8.44 8.53
N SER A 212 13.54 -7.52 9.25
CA SER A 212 14.96 -7.19 9.01
C SER A 212 15.88 -8.41 9.14
N GLY A 213 15.57 -9.33 10.08
CA GLY A 213 16.31 -10.57 10.28
C GLY A 213 16.24 -11.53 9.11
N LEU A 214 15.16 -11.54 8.33
CA LEU A 214 15.01 -12.40 7.15
C LEU A 214 15.99 -12.03 6.03
N LYS A 215 16.26 -10.72 5.83
CA LYS A 215 17.29 -10.28 4.89
C LYS A 215 18.67 -10.83 5.28
N THR A 216 19.02 -10.73 6.55
CA THR A 216 20.31 -11.24 7.06
C THR A 216 20.39 -12.76 6.87
N PHE A 217 19.29 -13.47 7.16
CA PHE A 217 19.22 -14.92 6.94
C PHE A 217 19.40 -15.27 5.45
N ALA A 218 18.75 -14.53 4.54
CA ALA A 218 18.92 -14.71 3.10
C ALA A 218 20.36 -14.48 2.65
N ALA A 219 21.04 -13.44 3.17
CA ALA A 219 22.45 -13.17 2.88
C ALA A 219 23.35 -14.32 3.35
N ASN A 220 23.13 -14.84 4.55
CA ASN A 220 23.90 -15.96 5.08
C ASN A 220 23.66 -17.24 4.27
N THR A 221 22.41 -17.51 3.87
CA THR A 221 22.06 -18.66 3.01
C THR A 221 22.76 -18.55 1.65
N LEU A 222 22.76 -17.35 1.06
CA LEU A 222 23.48 -17.07 -0.20
C LEU A 222 24.98 -17.35 -0.05
N HIS A 223 25.61 -16.87 1.03
CA HIS A 223 27.03 -17.16 1.30
C HIS A 223 27.29 -18.64 1.47
N GLN A 224 26.42 -19.37 2.17
CA GLN A 224 26.57 -20.81 2.34
C GLN A 224 26.49 -21.54 1.00
N VAL A 225 25.52 -21.19 0.15
CA VAL A 225 25.41 -21.77 -1.20
C VAL A 225 26.67 -21.51 -2.02
N MET A 226 27.22 -20.29 -1.99
CA MET A 226 28.45 -19.95 -2.69
C MET A 226 29.64 -20.78 -2.18
N GLN A 227 29.72 -21.09 -0.90
CA GLN A 227 30.77 -21.93 -0.33
C GLN A 227 30.61 -23.41 -0.70
N ASP A 228 29.37 -23.93 -0.68
CA ASP A 228 29.09 -25.36 -0.89
C ASP A 228 29.06 -25.73 -2.37
N GLU A 229 28.51 -24.87 -3.23
CA GLU A 229 28.27 -25.13 -4.66
C GLU A 229 29.29 -24.41 -5.57
N GLY A 230 30.10 -23.48 -5.04
CA GLY A 230 31.10 -22.71 -5.78
C GLY A 230 30.55 -21.55 -6.60
N GLU A 231 29.25 -21.56 -6.90
CA GLU A 231 28.56 -20.51 -7.65
C GLU A 231 27.10 -20.35 -7.21
N LEU A 232 26.53 -19.17 -7.46
CA LEU A 232 25.11 -18.90 -7.22
C LEU A 232 24.34 -19.11 -8.54
N THR A 233 23.77 -20.30 -8.68
CA THR A 233 22.97 -20.65 -9.87
C THR A 233 21.61 -19.93 -9.84
N GLU A 234 20.95 -19.81 -11.01
CA GLU A 234 19.57 -19.29 -11.07
C GLU A 234 18.59 -20.17 -10.26
N GLN A 235 18.83 -21.48 -10.19
CA GLN A 235 18.01 -22.36 -9.33
C GLN A 235 18.24 -22.07 -7.85
N SER A 236 19.48 -21.87 -7.41
CA SER A 236 19.77 -21.55 -6.01
C SER A 236 19.16 -20.19 -5.61
N LYS A 237 19.18 -19.20 -6.52
CA LYS A 237 18.46 -17.94 -6.31
C LYS A 237 16.95 -18.13 -6.18
N ALA A 238 16.35 -18.97 -7.04
CA ALA A 238 14.93 -19.27 -7.02
C ALA A 238 14.51 -19.96 -5.71
N ASP A 239 15.33 -20.87 -5.21
CA ASP A 239 15.06 -21.61 -3.96
C ASP A 239 15.16 -20.69 -2.74
N ILE A 240 16.13 -19.76 -2.73
CA ILE A 240 16.23 -18.72 -1.68
C ILE A 240 15.00 -17.79 -1.74
N ALA A 241 14.61 -17.36 -2.95
CA ALA A 241 13.43 -16.49 -3.14
C ALA A 241 12.15 -17.19 -2.67
N TYR A 242 12.00 -18.50 -2.98
CA TYR A 242 10.87 -19.29 -2.52
C TYR A 242 10.80 -19.35 -0.99
N ALA A 243 11.90 -19.76 -0.35
CA ALA A 243 11.95 -19.90 1.11
C ALA A 243 11.74 -18.56 1.84
N PHE A 244 12.28 -17.48 1.31
CA PHE A 244 12.05 -16.13 1.83
C PHE A 244 10.57 -15.73 1.73
N GLN A 245 9.97 -15.85 0.54
CA GLN A 245 8.56 -15.50 0.32
C GLN A 245 7.64 -16.34 1.20
N GLU A 246 7.87 -17.65 1.29
CA GLU A 246 7.12 -18.56 2.16
C GLU A 246 7.19 -18.08 3.61
N ALA A 247 8.37 -17.75 4.12
CA ALA A 247 8.54 -17.29 5.50
C ALA A 247 7.79 -15.99 5.80
N VAL A 248 7.81 -15.02 4.86
CA VAL A 248 7.05 -13.77 4.99
C VAL A 248 5.54 -14.05 4.99
N VAL A 249 5.06 -14.82 4.02
CA VAL A 249 3.63 -15.14 3.86
C VAL A 249 3.10 -15.88 5.10
N ASP A 250 3.83 -16.89 5.59
CA ASP A 250 3.46 -17.62 6.80
C ASP A 250 3.40 -16.71 8.02
N THR A 251 4.41 -15.84 8.18
CA THR A 251 4.45 -14.88 9.30
C THR A 251 3.22 -13.97 9.29
N LEU A 252 2.88 -13.41 8.12
CA LEU A 252 1.68 -12.56 7.95
C LEU A 252 0.40 -13.36 8.25
N ALA A 253 0.27 -14.57 7.72
CA ALA A 253 -0.91 -15.41 7.91
C ALA A 253 -1.11 -15.82 9.38
N ILE A 254 -0.04 -16.19 10.08
CA ILE A 254 -0.08 -16.55 11.52
C ILE A 254 -0.58 -15.35 12.34
N LYS A 255 -0.07 -14.14 12.06
CA LYS A 255 -0.47 -12.94 12.79
C LYS A 255 -1.90 -12.50 12.45
N CYS A 256 -2.33 -12.59 11.19
CA CYS A 256 -3.73 -12.38 10.80
C CYS A 256 -4.67 -13.33 11.55
N LYS A 257 -4.35 -14.62 11.61
CA LYS A 257 -5.13 -15.60 12.37
C LYS A 257 -5.25 -15.26 13.85
N ARG A 258 -4.16 -14.78 14.45
CA ARG A 258 -4.16 -14.34 15.86
C ARG A 258 -5.04 -13.09 16.05
N ALA A 259 -4.92 -12.09 15.18
CA ALA A 259 -5.73 -10.87 15.22
C ALA A 259 -7.23 -11.18 15.09
N LEU A 260 -7.62 -12.05 14.15
CA LEU A 260 -9.00 -12.50 14.01
C LEU A 260 -9.53 -13.22 15.25
N LYS A 261 -8.70 -14.07 15.88
CA LYS A 261 -9.07 -14.72 17.15
C LYS A 261 -9.21 -13.75 18.30
N GLN A 262 -8.30 -12.78 18.40
CA GLN A 262 -8.30 -11.76 19.48
C GLN A 262 -9.50 -10.84 19.36
N THR A 263 -9.87 -10.44 18.15
CA THR A 263 -10.99 -9.52 17.89
C THR A 263 -12.35 -10.21 17.79
N GLY A 264 -12.38 -11.52 17.57
CA GLY A 264 -13.60 -12.27 17.29
C GLY A 264 -14.22 -12.00 15.91
N LEU A 265 -13.52 -11.20 15.06
CA LEU A 265 -14.02 -10.81 13.74
C LEU A 265 -13.77 -11.94 12.72
N LYS A 266 -14.62 -11.97 11.67
CA LYS A 266 -14.57 -12.97 10.60
C LYS A 266 -14.32 -12.37 9.21
N ARG A 267 -14.00 -11.09 9.13
CA ARG A 267 -13.65 -10.39 7.90
C ARG A 267 -12.22 -9.93 7.97
N LEU A 268 -11.44 -10.27 6.93
CA LEU A 268 -10.06 -9.84 6.76
C LEU A 268 -9.96 -9.02 5.47
N VAL A 269 -9.45 -7.81 5.59
CA VAL A 269 -9.13 -6.95 4.45
C VAL A 269 -7.63 -6.94 4.27
N ILE A 270 -7.13 -7.06 3.03
CA ILE A 270 -5.71 -6.95 2.72
C ILE A 270 -5.53 -5.80 1.75
N ALA A 271 -4.64 -4.84 2.09
CA ALA A 271 -4.40 -3.66 1.27
C ALA A 271 -2.92 -3.25 1.26
N GLY A 272 -2.55 -2.39 0.30
CA GLY A 272 -1.17 -1.99 0.03
C GLY A 272 -0.49 -2.88 -1.02
N GLY A 273 0.66 -2.44 -1.56
CA GLY A 273 1.31 -3.05 -2.73
C GLY A 273 1.63 -4.55 -2.61
N VAL A 274 2.01 -5.03 -1.41
CA VAL A 274 2.28 -6.45 -1.18
C VAL A 274 1.00 -7.30 -1.23
N SER A 275 -0.18 -6.70 -1.11
CA SER A 275 -1.47 -7.39 -1.28
C SER A 275 -1.66 -7.99 -2.70
N ALA A 276 -0.87 -7.55 -3.68
CA ALA A 276 -0.83 -8.13 -5.01
C ALA A 276 -0.12 -9.50 -5.08
N ASN A 277 0.62 -9.89 -4.04
CA ASN A 277 1.35 -11.17 -3.99
C ASN A 277 0.38 -12.35 -4.02
N LYS A 278 0.48 -13.20 -5.06
CA LYS A 278 -0.45 -14.31 -5.30
C LYS A 278 -0.41 -15.37 -4.21
N GLN A 279 0.78 -15.69 -3.67
CA GLN A 279 0.92 -16.67 -2.60
C GLN A 279 0.27 -16.16 -1.32
N LEU A 280 0.45 -14.87 -0.97
CA LEU A 280 -0.20 -14.26 0.17
C LEU A 280 -1.73 -14.33 0.04
N ARG A 281 -2.28 -13.95 -1.12
CA ARG A 281 -3.73 -14.04 -1.38
C ARG A 281 -4.26 -15.45 -1.21
N GLN A 282 -3.58 -16.43 -1.81
CA GLN A 282 -3.99 -17.83 -1.71
C GLN A 282 -3.95 -18.32 -0.27
N THR A 283 -2.83 -18.12 0.45
CA THR A 283 -2.67 -18.55 1.84
C THR A 283 -3.72 -17.94 2.77
N LEU A 284 -4.04 -16.65 2.58
CA LEU A 284 -5.05 -15.98 3.40
C LEU A 284 -6.47 -16.38 3.00
N ALA A 285 -6.74 -16.69 1.74
CA ALA A 285 -8.03 -17.25 1.31
C ALA A 285 -8.28 -18.63 1.94
N GLU A 286 -7.29 -19.52 1.92
CA GLU A 286 -7.34 -20.84 2.55
C GLU A 286 -7.51 -20.73 4.08
N LEU A 287 -6.77 -19.81 4.71
CA LEU A 287 -6.91 -19.52 6.14
C LEU A 287 -8.32 -19.07 6.48
N MET A 288 -8.90 -18.13 5.72
CA MET A 288 -10.23 -17.60 5.99
C MET A 288 -11.32 -18.63 5.73
N GLN A 289 -11.17 -19.49 4.73
CA GLN A 289 -12.06 -20.62 4.50
C GLN A 289 -12.08 -21.56 5.71
N GLN A 290 -10.90 -21.92 6.24
CA GLN A 290 -10.79 -22.77 7.44
C GLN A 290 -11.30 -22.07 8.69
N PHE A 291 -11.17 -20.75 8.77
CA PHE A 291 -11.62 -19.93 9.89
C PHE A 291 -13.14 -19.67 9.87
N GLY A 292 -13.82 -19.99 8.78
CA GLY A 292 -15.24 -19.70 8.56
C GLY A 292 -15.52 -18.21 8.44
N GLY A 293 -14.67 -17.48 7.71
CA GLY A 293 -14.73 -16.06 7.46
C GLY A 293 -14.50 -15.71 6.00
N GLU A 294 -14.39 -14.43 5.71
CA GLU A 294 -14.22 -13.87 4.37
C GLU A 294 -12.96 -13.02 4.28
N VAL A 295 -12.31 -13.02 3.10
CA VAL A 295 -11.16 -12.16 2.80
C VAL A 295 -11.48 -11.25 1.62
N PHE A 296 -11.08 -9.99 1.75
CA PHE A 296 -11.29 -8.94 0.76
C PHE A 296 -9.95 -8.30 0.38
N TYR A 297 -9.75 -8.03 -0.88
CA TYR A 297 -8.60 -7.31 -1.40
C TYR A 297 -8.98 -6.49 -2.62
N PRO A 298 -8.31 -5.37 -2.86
CA PRO A 298 -8.60 -4.56 -4.04
C PRO A 298 -8.13 -5.27 -5.31
N GLN A 299 -8.70 -4.88 -6.44
CA GLN A 299 -8.17 -5.23 -7.76
C GLN A 299 -6.71 -4.81 -7.88
N PRO A 300 -5.91 -5.48 -8.73
CA PRO A 300 -4.49 -5.19 -8.87
C PRO A 300 -4.16 -3.71 -9.12
N GLN A 301 -5.00 -3.00 -9.85
CA GLN A 301 -4.84 -1.58 -10.13
C GLN A 301 -5.00 -0.64 -8.91
N PHE A 302 -5.61 -1.13 -7.82
CA PHE A 302 -5.80 -0.38 -6.58
C PHE A 302 -4.91 -0.86 -5.44
N CYS A 303 -4.02 -1.85 -5.70
CA CYS A 303 -3.09 -2.35 -4.68
C CYS A 303 -1.96 -1.37 -4.40
N THR A 304 -1.43 -0.71 -5.43
CA THR A 304 -0.39 0.32 -5.33
C THR A 304 -1.00 1.71 -5.15
N ASP A 305 -0.16 2.70 -4.90
CA ASP A 305 -0.56 4.09 -4.72
C ASP A 305 -1.33 4.58 -5.95
N ASN A 306 -2.48 5.21 -5.73
CA ASN A 306 -3.36 5.65 -6.81
C ASN A 306 -4.29 6.79 -6.36
N GLY A 307 -4.82 7.55 -7.34
CA GLY A 307 -5.74 8.65 -7.07
C GLY A 307 -7.13 8.20 -6.58
N ALA A 308 -7.58 6.99 -6.99
CA ALA A 308 -8.93 6.52 -6.68
C ALA A 308 -9.15 6.30 -5.17
N MET A 309 -8.16 5.73 -4.47
CA MET A 309 -8.21 5.52 -3.03
C MET A 309 -8.32 6.84 -2.26
N ILE A 310 -7.66 7.89 -2.76
CA ILE A 310 -7.69 9.23 -2.16
C ILE A 310 -8.99 9.95 -2.47
N ALA A 311 -9.48 9.85 -3.71
CA ALA A 311 -10.79 10.40 -4.10
C ALA A 311 -11.91 9.81 -3.24
N TYR A 312 -11.90 8.49 -3.03
CA TYR A 312 -12.93 7.80 -2.26
C TYR A 312 -12.87 8.14 -0.76
N ALA A 313 -11.68 8.08 -0.15
CA ALA A 313 -11.52 8.44 1.25
C ALA A 313 -11.90 9.92 1.49
N GLY A 314 -11.50 10.81 0.58
CA GLY A 314 -11.90 12.21 0.61
C GLY A 314 -13.41 12.42 0.44
N PHE A 315 -14.04 11.66 -0.46
CA PHE A 315 -15.51 11.67 -0.61
C PHE A 315 -16.22 11.35 0.70
N LEU A 316 -15.81 10.27 1.39
CA LEU A 316 -16.44 9.88 2.65
C LEU A 316 -16.31 10.98 3.72
N ARG A 317 -15.16 11.63 3.81
CA ARG A 317 -14.89 12.70 4.79
C ARG A 317 -15.61 14.00 4.44
N LEU A 318 -15.55 14.44 3.19
CA LEU A 318 -16.23 15.66 2.73
C LEU A 318 -17.75 15.53 2.82
N LYS A 319 -18.32 14.36 2.53
CA LYS A 319 -19.76 14.08 2.67
C LYS A 319 -20.26 14.27 4.10
N GLN A 320 -19.41 14.06 5.09
CA GLN A 320 -19.71 14.30 6.50
C GLN A 320 -19.37 15.73 6.98
N GLY A 321 -19.07 16.62 6.04
CA GLY A 321 -18.77 18.02 6.32
C GLY A 321 -17.38 18.29 6.87
N GLN A 322 -16.48 17.29 6.87
CA GLN A 322 -15.09 17.52 7.22
C GLN A 322 -14.42 18.31 6.08
N GLN A 323 -13.75 19.38 6.43
CA GLN A 323 -12.97 20.20 5.51
C GLN A 323 -11.83 20.86 6.28
N GLN A 324 -10.84 21.33 5.56
CA GLN A 324 -9.70 22.04 6.15
C GLN A 324 -9.68 23.47 5.60
N ASP A 325 -9.04 24.39 6.33
CA ASP A 325 -8.77 25.73 5.88
C ASP A 325 -7.77 25.76 4.70
N LEU A 326 -7.40 26.95 4.20
CA LEU A 326 -6.49 27.08 3.06
C LEU A 326 -5.01 26.88 3.41
N ALA A 327 -4.66 26.69 4.68
CA ALA A 327 -3.28 26.46 5.07
C ALA A 327 -2.77 25.14 4.49
N ILE A 328 -1.57 25.15 3.91
CA ILE A 328 -0.92 23.95 3.38
C ILE A 328 -0.11 23.33 4.53
N GLU A 329 -0.62 22.23 5.04
CA GLU A 329 0.05 21.43 6.05
C GLU A 329 0.23 20.01 5.51
N VAL A 330 1.43 19.45 5.61
CA VAL A 330 1.72 18.05 5.29
C VAL A 330 2.34 17.35 6.49
N ARG A 331 2.03 16.07 6.63
CA ARG A 331 2.46 15.25 7.76
C ARG A 331 3.26 14.04 7.26
N PRO A 332 4.57 14.20 7.01
CA PRO A 332 5.43 13.11 6.52
C PRO A 332 5.42 11.87 7.43
N ARG A 333 5.20 12.08 8.72
CA ARG A 333 4.91 11.05 9.72
C ARG A 333 3.57 11.36 10.36
N TRP A 334 2.64 10.44 10.24
CA TRP A 334 1.29 10.60 10.75
C TRP A 334 0.73 9.23 11.13
N ALA A 335 0.31 9.07 12.38
CA ALA A 335 -0.27 7.82 12.85
C ALA A 335 -1.76 7.74 12.48
N MET A 336 -2.22 6.58 12.01
CA MET A 336 -3.65 6.36 11.69
C MET A 336 -4.57 6.55 12.91
N THR A 337 -4.05 6.31 14.11
CA THR A 337 -4.78 6.47 15.37
C THR A 337 -5.08 7.92 15.73
N GLU A 338 -4.47 8.89 15.03
CA GLU A 338 -4.78 10.32 15.18
C GLU A 338 -5.96 10.77 14.32
N LEU A 339 -6.48 9.89 13.46
CA LEU A 339 -7.61 10.21 12.60
C LEU A 339 -8.90 10.31 13.41
N THR A 340 -9.70 11.33 13.09
CA THR A 340 -11.02 11.52 13.66
C THR A 340 -12.06 10.66 12.95
N ALA A 341 -13.01 10.14 13.70
CA ALA A 341 -14.15 9.42 13.15
C ALA A 341 -15.00 10.31 12.21
N VAL A 342 -15.65 9.64 11.25
CA VAL A 342 -16.55 10.24 10.27
C VAL A 342 -17.97 9.79 10.53
#